data_833c11f6bb7b3b2d943383f32e9f2f56
#
_entry.id   833c11f6bb7b3b2d943383f32e9f2f56
#
_cell.length_a   1.000
_cell.length_b   1.000
_cell.length_c   1.000
_cell.angle_alpha   90.00
_cell.angle_beta   90.00
_cell.angle_gamma   90.00
#
_symmetry.space_group_name_H-M   'P 1'
#
loop_
_entity.id
_entity.type
_entity.pdbx_description
1 polymer ?
#
loop_
_entity_poly.entity_id
_entity_poly.type
_entity_poly.pdbx_seq_one_letter_code
_entity_poly.pdbx_strand_id
1 'polypeptide(L)'
;IITCTRIAREKFDVDPGRENMFDVIRQFYVLVDSHFKEKKQVQDYADMLCRSPKTISNLFSLYRLSSPLRVIHECVDAEAKRLLLYTGKSAKEISEILGFEDLATFSRFFKKMNKESLSEYRKREKRE
;
A
#
# COMPACT_ATOMS: atom_id res chain seq x y z
N ILE A 1 1.83 6.11 -14.94
CA ILE A 1 0.53 6.14 -15.60
C ILE A 1 0.64 5.59 -17.01
N ILE A 2 1.60 6.09 -17.75
CA ILE A 2 1.83 5.57 -19.09
C ILE A 2 2.18 4.08 -19.03
N THR A 3 2.98 3.72 -18.05
CA THR A 3 3.36 2.34 -17.85
C THR A 3 2.15 1.47 -17.56
N CYS A 4 1.24 1.98 -16.73
CA CYS A 4 0.02 1.26 -16.40
C CYS A 4 -0.81 0.98 -17.66
N THR A 5 -0.97 1.98 -18.51
CA THR A 5 -1.74 1.82 -19.74
C THR A 5 -1.10 0.78 -20.64
N ARG A 6 0.20 0.83 -20.77
CA ARG A 6 0.91 -0.11 -21.63
C ARG A 6 0.77 -1.55 -21.12
N ILE A 7 0.94 -1.72 -19.81
CA ILE A 7 0.82 -3.04 -19.22
C ILE A 7 -0.58 -3.61 -19.42
N ALA A 8 -1.59 -2.79 -19.19
CA ALA A 8 -2.96 -3.23 -19.39
C ALA A 8 -3.22 -3.67 -20.82
N ARG A 9 -2.67 -2.92 -21.76
CA ARG A 9 -2.86 -3.23 -23.16
C ARG A 9 -2.23 -4.57 -23.54
N GLU A 10 -1.03 -4.80 -23.05
CA GLU A 10 -0.33 -6.05 -23.31
C GLU A 10 -1.07 -7.24 -22.72
N LYS A 11 -1.60 -7.06 -21.52
CA LYS A 11 -2.33 -8.14 -20.86
C LYS A 11 -3.59 -8.51 -21.61
N PHE A 12 -4.29 -7.51 -22.10
CA PHE A 12 -5.51 -7.77 -22.87
C PHE A 12 -5.23 -8.57 -24.13
N ASP A 13 -4.08 -8.35 -24.71
CA ASP A 13 -3.73 -9.06 -25.95
C ASP A 13 -3.43 -10.53 -25.69
N VAL A 14 -3.03 -10.86 -24.47
CA VAL A 14 -2.65 -12.23 -24.17
C VAL A 14 -3.85 -13.11 -23.89
N ASP A 15 -4.68 -12.73 -22.92
CA ASP A 15 -5.83 -13.54 -22.54
C ASP A 15 -6.84 -12.68 -21.82
N PRO A 16 -7.85 -12.21 -22.52
CA PRO A 16 -8.82 -11.30 -21.91
C PRO A 16 -9.75 -11.93 -20.88
N GLY A 17 -9.74 -13.24 -20.75
CA GLY A 17 -10.66 -13.87 -19.82
C GLY A 17 -10.10 -14.04 -18.43
N ARG A 18 -9.46 -15.15 -18.22
CA ARG A 18 -9.07 -15.62 -16.92
C ARG A 18 -7.81 -14.99 -16.38
N GLU A 19 -6.79 -14.88 -17.22
CA GLU A 19 -5.52 -14.33 -16.78
C GLU A 19 -5.64 -12.88 -16.39
N ASN A 20 -6.55 -12.17 -17.04
CA ASN A 20 -6.73 -10.76 -16.77
C ASN A 20 -7.11 -10.48 -15.31
N MET A 21 -7.92 -11.35 -14.73
CA MET A 21 -8.36 -11.16 -13.35
C MET A 21 -7.20 -11.27 -12.37
N PHE A 22 -6.38 -12.29 -12.55
CA PHE A 22 -5.22 -12.48 -11.70
C PHE A 22 -4.19 -11.38 -11.93
N ASP A 23 -4.05 -10.95 -13.17
CA ASP A 23 -3.12 -9.88 -13.50
C ASP A 23 -3.51 -8.56 -12.86
N VAL A 24 -4.79 -8.27 -12.74
CA VAL A 24 -5.24 -7.05 -12.07
C VAL A 24 -4.77 -7.05 -10.62
N ILE A 25 -4.92 -8.17 -9.94
CA ILE A 25 -4.48 -8.29 -8.56
C ILE A 25 -2.97 -8.11 -8.46
N ARG A 26 -2.23 -8.75 -9.34
CA ARG A 26 -0.77 -8.64 -9.33
C ARG A 26 -0.32 -7.22 -9.58
N GLN A 27 -0.95 -6.56 -10.55
CA GLN A 27 -0.62 -5.17 -10.84
C GLN A 27 -0.96 -4.25 -9.69
N PHE A 28 -2.03 -4.56 -8.96
CA PHE A 28 -2.38 -3.78 -7.78
C PHE A 28 -1.24 -3.81 -6.77
N TYR A 29 -0.72 -5.00 -6.48
CA TYR A 29 0.39 -5.13 -5.54
C TYR A 29 1.63 -4.37 -6.01
N VAL A 30 1.94 -4.46 -7.31
CA VAL A 30 3.09 -3.77 -7.85
C VAL A 30 2.93 -2.26 -7.73
N LEU A 31 1.74 -1.76 -8.06
CA LEU A 31 1.48 -0.33 -7.99
C LEU A 31 1.51 0.18 -6.55
N VAL A 32 0.97 -0.59 -5.61
CA VAL A 32 1.01 -0.20 -4.21
C VAL A 32 2.47 -0.11 -3.74
N ASP A 33 3.26 -1.10 -4.10
CA ASP A 33 4.67 -1.10 -3.71
C ASP A 33 5.40 0.14 -4.22
N SER A 34 5.02 0.62 -5.39
CA SER A 34 5.69 1.77 -6.00
C SER A 34 5.13 3.12 -5.55
N HIS A 35 3.86 3.16 -5.13
CA HIS A 35 3.17 4.44 -4.91
C HIS A 35 2.58 4.63 -3.52
N PHE A 36 2.81 3.73 -2.59
CA PHE A 36 2.11 3.80 -1.30
C PHE A 36 2.41 5.08 -0.52
N LYS A 37 3.53 5.71 -0.79
CA LYS A 37 3.86 6.97 -0.10
C LYS A 37 3.01 8.14 -0.58
N GLU A 38 2.58 8.09 -1.81
CA GLU A 38 1.82 9.17 -2.43
C GLU A 38 0.34 8.85 -2.51
N LYS A 39 -0.01 7.60 -2.75
CA LYS A 39 -1.38 7.18 -3.00
C LYS A 39 -1.79 6.16 -1.95
N LYS A 40 -2.73 6.55 -1.08
CA LYS A 40 -3.14 5.70 0.03
C LYS A 40 -4.58 5.23 -0.06
N GLN A 41 -5.29 5.56 -1.13
CA GLN A 41 -6.68 5.17 -1.27
C GLN A 41 -6.84 4.18 -2.40
N VAL A 42 -7.75 3.23 -2.21
CA VAL A 42 -8.01 2.22 -3.24
C VAL A 42 -8.41 2.88 -4.55
N GLN A 43 -9.15 3.99 -4.48
CA GLN A 43 -9.57 4.71 -5.69
C GLN A 43 -8.38 5.10 -6.56
N ASP A 44 -7.28 5.52 -5.95
CA ASP A 44 -6.10 5.93 -6.70
C ASP A 44 -5.57 4.78 -7.56
N TYR A 45 -5.52 3.59 -6.99
CA TYR A 45 -5.02 2.42 -7.71
C TYR A 45 -6.03 1.88 -8.71
N ALA A 46 -7.30 2.01 -8.36
CA ALA A 46 -8.36 1.62 -9.29
C ALA A 46 -8.27 2.46 -10.55
N ASP A 47 -8.05 3.76 -10.39
CA ASP A 47 -7.89 4.64 -11.54
C ASP A 47 -6.69 4.24 -12.40
N MET A 48 -5.58 3.91 -11.76
CA MET A 48 -4.40 3.47 -12.50
C MET A 48 -4.63 2.17 -13.25
N LEU A 49 -5.46 1.30 -12.70
CA LEU A 49 -5.76 0.01 -13.31
C LEU A 49 -6.94 0.07 -14.28
N CYS A 50 -7.56 1.24 -14.39
CA CYS A 50 -8.73 1.44 -15.23
C CYS A 50 -9.88 0.51 -14.82
N ARG A 51 -10.03 0.32 -13.51
CA ARG A 51 -11.10 -0.49 -12.93
C ARG A 51 -11.78 0.30 -11.83
N SER A 52 -12.98 -0.14 -11.43
CA SER A 52 -13.64 0.49 -10.31
C SER A 52 -13.12 -0.12 -9.00
N PRO A 53 -13.18 0.63 -7.89
CA PRO A 53 -12.78 0.07 -6.61
C PRO A 53 -13.58 -1.17 -6.24
N LYS A 54 -14.85 -1.20 -6.62
CA LYS A 54 -15.70 -2.34 -6.35
C LYS A 54 -15.20 -3.59 -7.07
N THR A 55 -14.77 -3.43 -8.31
CA THR A 55 -14.23 -4.55 -9.08
C THR A 55 -12.99 -5.11 -8.40
N ILE A 56 -12.10 -4.23 -7.92
CA ILE A 56 -10.89 -4.67 -7.26
C ILE A 56 -11.22 -5.39 -5.96
N SER A 57 -12.15 -4.85 -5.17
CA SER A 57 -12.58 -5.49 -3.94
C SER A 57 -13.18 -6.86 -4.20
N ASN A 58 -13.98 -6.97 -5.24
CA ASN A 58 -14.60 -8.26 -5.61
C ASN A 58 -13.54 -9.28 -5.99
N LEU A 59 -12.53 -8.86 -6.75
CA LEU A 59 -11.46 -9.77 -7.13
C LEU A 59 -10.67 -10.26 -5.91
N PHE A 60 -10.40 -9.36 -4.98
CA PHE A 60 -9.70 -9.75 -3.75
C PHE A 60 -10.53 -10.76 -2.95
N SER A 61 -11.83 -10.54 -2.88
CA SER A 61 -12.71 -11.49 -2.18
C SER A 61 -12.73 -12.83 -2.88
N LEU A 62 -12.77 -12.83 -4.18
CA LEU A 62 -12.81 -14.06 -4.97
C LEU A 62 -11.59 -14.94 -4.70
N TYR A 63 -10.43 -14.32 -4.55
CA TYR A 63 -9.20 -15.06 -4.28
C TYR A 63 -8.90 -15.16 -2.79
N ARG A 64 -9.84 -14.77 -1.95
CA ARG A 64 -9.72 -14.87 -0.49
C ARG A 64 -8.51 -14.12 0.06
N LEU A 65 -8.25 -12.97 -0.51
CA LEU A 65 -7.16 -12.11 -0.07
C LEU A 65 -7.68 -11.08 0.91
N SER A 66 -6.78 -10.48 1.67
CA SER A 66 -7.15 -9.36 2.53
C SER A 66 -7.60 -8.21 1.63
N SER A 67 -8.30 -7.23 2.22
CA SER A 67 -8.87 -6.16 1.42
C SER A 67 -7.78 -5.34 0.72
N PRO A 68 -8.11 -4.71 -0.41
CA PRO A 68 -7.14 -3.84 -1.08
C PRO A 68 -6.60 -2.73 -0.18
N LEU A 69 -7.46 -2.16 0.65
CA LEU A 69 -7.02 -1.11 1.57
C LEU A 69 -5.99 -1.64 2.55
N ARG A 70 -6.18 -2.85 3.01
CA ARG A 70 -5.24 -3.45 3.94
C ARG A 70 -3.87 -3.65 3.31
N VAL A 71 -3.83 -4.01 2.03
CA VAL A 71 -2.57 -4.15 1.32
C VAL A 71 -1.82 -2.82 1.33
N ILE A 72 -2.51 -1.73 1.07
CA ILE A 72 -1.91 -0.41 1.09
C ILE A 72 -1.37 -0.10 2.49
N HIS A 73 -2.19 -0.33 3.50
CA HIS A 73 -1.80 -0.04 4.88
C HIS A 73 -0.61 -0.87 5.33
N GLU A 74 -0.55 -2.12 4.91
CA GLU A 74 0.57 -2.98 5.28
C GLU A 74 1.87 -2.52 4.64
N CYS A 75 1.82 -2.01 3.42
CA CYS A 75 3.01 -1.46 2.78
C CYS A 75 3.51 -0.23 3.51
N VAL A 76 2.59 0.67 3.88
CA VAL A 76 2.95 1.87 4.63
C VAL A 76 3.55 1.49 5.98
N ASP A 77 2.91 0.53 6.65
CA ASP A 77 3.38 0.09 7.96
C ASP A 77 4.77 -0.53 7.89
N ALA A 78 5.01 -1.37 6.89
CA ALA A 78 6.31 -2.02 6.73
C ALA A 78 7.41 -0.98 6.51
N GLU A 79 7.13 0.02 5.69
CA GLU A 79 8.12 1.06 5.44
C GLU A 79 8.33 1.93 6.67
N ALA A 80 7.25 2.19 7.42
CA ALA A 80 7.38 2.94 8.66
C ALA A 80 8.32 2.22 9.63
N LYS A 81 8.14 0.91 9.76
CA LYS A 81 8.98 0.12 10.65
C LYS A 81 10.43 0.13 10.19
N ARG A 82 10.65 0.03 8.89
CA ARG A 82 12.01 0.07 8.36
C ARG A 82 12.68 1.39 8.69
N LEU A 83 11.97 2.50 8.49
CA LEU A 83 12.53 3.81 8.78
C LEU A 83 12.76 4.03 10.27
N LEU A 84 11.87 3.50 11.11
CA LEU A 84 12.02 3.63 12.54
C LEU A 84 13.23 2.88 13.08
N LEU A 85 13.53 1.73 12.50
CA LEU A 85 14.61 0.88 12.98
C LEU A 85 15.97 1.19 12.37
N TYR A 86 15.99 1.54 11.10
CA TYR A 86 17.25 1.64 10.37
C TYR A 86 17.69 3.05 10.02
N THR A 87 16.93 4.05 10.44
CA THR A 87 17.34 5.43 10.25
C THR A 87 17.23 6.18 11.56
N GLY A 88 17.96 7.27 11.66
CA GLY A 88 17.85 8.13 12.82
C GLY A 88 16.79 9.19 12.71
N LYS A 89 15.93 9.08 11.70
CA LYS A 89 14.92 10.10 11.44
C LYS A 89 13.88 10.17 12.54
N SER A 90 13.39 11.38 12.79
CA SER A 90 12.34 11.57 13.78
C SER A 90 11.01 11.07 13.24
N ALA A 91 10.07 10.85 14.16
CA ALA A 91 8.73 10.42 13.75
C ALA A 91 8.10 11.42 12.79
N LYS A 92 8.34 12.71 13.02
CA LYS A 92 7.80 13.73 12.13
C LYS A 92 8.39 13.63 10.74
N GLU A 93 9.68 13.43 10.63
CA GLU A 93 10.33 13.26 9.34
C GLU A 93 9.81 12.03 8.62
N ILE A 94 9.60 10.94 9.35
CA ILE A 94 9.08 9.72 8.77
C ILE A 94 7.66 9.92 8.27
N SER A 95 6.83 10.64 9.05
CA SER A 95 5.47 10.91 8.62
C SER A 95 5.44 11.68 7.31
N GLU A 96 6.37 12.61 7.13
CA GLU A 96 6.46 13.38 5.91
C GLU A 96 6.92 12.53 4.72
N ILE A 97 7.89 11.65 4.96
CA ILE A 97 8.37 10.74 3.93
C ILE A 97 7.24 9.84 3.46
N LEU A 98 6.42 9.37 4.37
CA LEU A 98 5.32 8.46 4.07
C LEU A 98 4.10 9.17 3.52
N GLY A 99 4.12 10.49 3.43
CA GLY A 99 3.03 11.23 2.83
C GLY A 99 1.84 11.50 3.73
N PHE A 100 2.02 11.43 5.04
CA PHE A 100 0.95 11.78 5.98
C PHE A 100 0.85 13.31 6.12
N GLU A 101 -0.36 13.78 6.37
CA GLU A 101 -0.58 15.22 6.52
C GLU A 101 0.16 15.77 7.73
N ASP A 102 0.17 15.02 8.83
CA ASP A 102 0.84 15.45 10.04
C ASP A 102 1.24 14.23 10.87
N LEU A 103 2.00 14.50 11.91
CA LEU A 103 2.48 13.45 12.79
C LEU A 103 1.35 12.76 13.54
N ALA A 104 0.33 13.51 13.93
CA ALA A 104 -0.79 12.94 14.67
C ALA A 104 -1.50 11.86 13.87
N THR A 105 -1.71 12.10 12.59
CA THR A 105 -2.36 11.13 11.70
C THR A 105 -1.50 9.86 11.57
N PHE A 106 -0.20 10.05 11.39
CA PHE A 106 0.72 8.92 11.30
C PHE A 106 0.73 8.11 12.61
N SER A 107 0.78 8.80 13.74
CA SER A 107 0.80 8.14 15.04
C SER A 107 -0.45 7.29 15.25
N ARG A 108 -1.61 7.84 14.90
CA ARG A 108 -2.85 7.09 15.04
C ARG A 108 -2.87 5.88 14.12
N PHE A 109 -2.40 6.06 12.90
CA PHE A 109 -2.32 4.95 11.95
C PHE A 109 -1.43 3.84 12.49
N PHE A 110 -0.25 4.18 12.95
CA PHE A 110 0.70 3.20 13.44
C PHE A 110 0.17 2.46 14.66
N LYS A 111 -0.43 3.20 15.59
CA LYS A 111 -0.97 2.58 16.80
C LYS A 111 -2.13 1.65 16.46
N LYS A 112 -2.95 2.02 15.49
CA LYS A 112 -4.04 1.17 15.06
C LYS A 112 -3.54 -0.11 14.42
N MET A 113 -2.47 -0.02 13.64
CA MET A 113 -1.92 -1.19 12.96
C MET A 113 -1.16 -2.12 13.92
N ASN A 114 -0.44 -1.55 14.87
CA ASN A 114 0.49 -2.33 15.68
C ASN A 114 0.14 -2.40 17.17
N LYS A 115 -0.86 -1.66 17.59
CA LYS A 115 -1.32 -1.61 18.98
C LYS A 115 -0.26 -1.11 19.94
N GLU A 116 0.73 -0.39 19.44
CA GLU A 116 1.72 0.29 20.27
C GLU A 116 2.12 1.58 19.56
N SER A 117 2.66 2.52 20.33
CA SER A 117 3.03 3.80 19.77
C SER A 117 4.35 3.71 19.02
N LEU A 118 4.66 4.75 18.25
CA LEU A 118 5.91 4.83 17.52
C LEU A 118 7.10 4.73 18.45
N SER A 119 7.04 5.46 19.56
CA SER A 119 8.13 5.48 20.54
C SER A 119 8.31 4.11 21.18
N GLU A 120 7.20 3.48 21.53
CA GLU A 120 7.25 2.16 22.14
C GLU A 120 7.87 1.13 21.20
N TYR A 121 7.48 1.19 19.94
CA TYR A 121 8.01 0.26 18.97
C TYR A 121 9.52 0.46 18.76
N ARG A 122 9.94 1.71 18.57
CA ARG A 122 11.35 2.01 18.35
C ARG A 122 12.20 1.58 19.55
N LYS A 123 11.69 1.87 20.74
CA LYS A 123 12.41 1.54 21.96
C LYS A 123 12.55 0.04 22.14
N ARG A 124 11.46 -0.69 21.91
CA ARG A 124 11.44 -2.14 22.09
C ARG A 124 12.38 -2.84 21.11
N GLU A 125 12.34 -2.44 19.87
CA GLU A 125 13.14 -3.10 18.84
C GLU A 125 14.62 -2.76 18.94
N LYS A 126 14.94 -1.54 19.36
CA LYS A 126 16.34 -1.15 19.45
C LYS A 126 17.07 -1.81 20.61
N ARG A 127 16.35 -2.36 21.55
CA ARG A 127 16.97 -3.09 22.65
C ARG A 127 17.53 -4.43 22.21
N GLU A 128 17.03 -4.93 21.13
CA GLU A 128 17.49 -6.18 20.58
C GLU A 128 18.57 -5.93 19.55
#